data_4937b00707860b4d8508b7383cc6a06e
#
_entry.id   4937b00707860b4d8508b7383cc6a06e
#
_cell.length_a   1.000
_cell.length_b   1.000
_cell.length_c   1.000
_cell.angle_alpha   90.00
_cell.angle_beta   90.00
_cell.angle_gamma   90.00
#
_symmetry.space_group_name_H-M   'P 1'
#
loop_
_entity.id
_entity.type
_entity.pdbx_description
1 polymer ?
#
loop_
_entity_poly.entity_id
_entity_poly.type
_entity_poly.pdbx_seq_one_letter_code
_entity_poly.pdbx_strand_id
1 'polypeptide(L)'
;ADWKLTTTAYAHQRAAIEKLSRLRVGALFMDMGTGKTRTALELVWLRRKRIAKCVWCCPVSLMEETKREILRHTSCLDTDIHMIGPRTREKNVPQSWWHIVGLESLSSSPRVVYVLDSLIDGGTFLVVDESTYIKGRRAKRTRRLIRFGARTPYRLILTGTPIQQGIEDLYTQMEFLSPLILGYTPRHAFQSAFAVFQAPKRTFSVESMSIGEVCRIIAPYVYQVSKEDCLKLPPKMYRRILCRFSEEQTTLYQAVKARFLDDLDSYGPSDLSTAIF
;
A
#
# COMPACT_ATOMS: atom_id res chain seq x y z
N ALA A 1 10.19 1.39 -25.43
CA ALA A 1 10.48 2.79 -25.23
C ALA A 1 11.87 2.93 -24.62
N ASP A 2 12.70 3.82 -25.17
CA ASP A 2 14.09 4.03 -24.74
C ASP A 2 14.22 5.15 -23.70
N TRP A 3 13.27 5.21 -22.77
CA TRP A 3 13.37 6.18 -21.70
C TRP A 3 14.50 5.85 -20.72
N LYS A 4 15.09 6.87 -20.13
CA LYS A 4 16.22 6.78 -19.20
C LYS A 4 15.88 7.45 -17.88
N LEU A 5 16.59 7.08 -16.82
CA LEU A 5 16.53 7.80 -15.55
C LEU A 5 17.34 9.11 -15.68
N THR A 6 16.78 10.19 -15.18
CA THR A 6 17.38 11.55 -15.23
C THR A 6 18.00 11.97 -13.91
N THR A 7 17.74 11.24 -12.83
CA THR A 7 18.20 11.56 -11.48
C THR A 7 19.00 10.41 -10.87
N THR A 8 19.93 10.76 -9.99
CA THR A 8 20.77 9.79 -9.27
C THR A 8 20.09 9.30 -8.00
N ALA A 9 20.16 8.00 -7.73
CA ALA A 9 19.64 7.40 -6.51
C ALA A 9 20.52 7.72 -5.28
N TYR A 10 19.91 7.99 -4.14
CA TYR A 10 20.60 8.11 -2.85
C TYR A 10 21.12 6.74 -2.37
N ALA A 11 22.00 6.74 -1.36
CA ALA A 11 22.60 5.51 -0.85
C ALA A 11 21.58 4.45 -0.42
N HIS A 12 20.56 4.83 0.37
CA HIS A 12 19.49 3.93 0.81
C HIS A 12 18.61 3.44 -0.35
N GLN A 13 18.40 4.28 -1.38
CA GLN A 13 17.68 3.88 -2.59
C GLN A 13 18.49 2.85 -3.40
N ARG A 14 19.81 3.06 -3.55
CA ARG A 14 20.70 2.08 -4.19
C ARG A 14 20.67 0.72 -3.47
N ALA A 15 20.72 0.74 -2.13
CA ALA A 15 20.63 -0.49 -1.33
C ALA A 15 19.30 -1.22 -1.56
N ALA A 16 18.17 -0.47 -1.66
CA ALA A 16 16.86 -1.03 -2.01
C ALA A 16 16.86 -1.66 -3.41
N ILE A 17 17.41 -0.95 -4.39
CA ILE A 17 17.51 -1.40 -5.77
C ILE A 17 18.37 -2.65 -5.88
N GLU A 18 19.56 -2.66 -5.25
CA GLU A 18 20.44 -3.82 -5.23
C GLU A 18 19.73 -5.06 -4.68
N LYS A 19 19.08 -4.92 -3.51
CA LYS A 19 18.34 -6.00 -2.86
C LYS A 19 17.23 -6.57 -3.75
N LEU A 20 16.42 -5.71 -4.38
CA LEU A 20 15.22 -6.14 -5.09
C LEU A 20 15.45 -6.34 -6.60
N SER A 21 16.59 -5.93 -7.15
CA SER A 21 16.86 -5.97 -8.60
C SER A 21 16.83 -7.36 -9.21
N ARG A 22 17.09 -8.40 -8.44
CA ARG A 22 17.09 -9.81 -8.90
C ARG A 22 15.72 -10.49 -8.74
N LEU A 23 14.82 -9.88 -7.99
CA LEU A 23 13.50 -10.44 -7.68
C LEU A 23 12.46 -10.01 -8.71
N ARG A 24 11.45 -10.86 -8.91
CA ARG A 24 10.28 -10.54 -9.74
C ARG A 24 9.21 -9.77 -8.96
N VAL A 25 9.20 -9.95 -7.64
CA VAL A 25 8.25 -9.32 -6.74
C VAL A 25 8.99 -8.69 -5.56
N GLY A 26 8.49 -7.59 -5.03
CA GLY A 26 9.14 -6.91 -3.91
C GLY A 26 8.27 -5.87 -3.23
N ALA A 27 8.71 -5.44 -2.06
CA ALA A 27 8.07 -4.41 -1.25
C ALA A 27 9.08 -3.33 -0.84
N LEU A 28 8.70 -2.08 -1.02
CA LEU A 28 9.42 -0.92 -0.52
C LEU A 28 8.65 -0.34 0.68
N PHE A 29 9.04 -0.76 1.88
CA PHE A 29 8.53 -0.24 3.14
C PHE A 29 9.43 0.91 3.60
N MET A 30 9.28 2.03 2.95
CA MET A 30 10.11 3.21 3.12
C MET A 30 9.25 4.39 3.59
N ASP A 31 9.72 5.15 4.55
CA ASP A 31 9.00 6.31 5.07
C ASP A 31 8.65 7.33 3.99
N MET A 32 7.65 8.16 4.25
CA MET A 32 7.28 9.25 3.34
C MET A 32 8.47 10.21 3.16
N GLY A 33 8.75 10.58 1.89
CA GLY A 33 9.85 11.50 1.56
C GLY A 33 11.23 10.85 1.47
N THR A 34 11.36 9.51 1.58
CA THR A 34 12.62 8.78 1.34
C THR A 34 12.82 8.41 -0.13
N GLY A 35 11.86 8.76 -1.01
CA GLY A 35 11.95 8.55 -2.46
C GLY A 35 11.55 7.15 -2.93
N LYS A 36 10.48 6.58 -2.35
CA LYS A 36 9.88 5.31 -2.81
C LYS A 36 9.64 5.28 -4.31
N THR A 37 9.00 6.33 -4.82
CA THR A 37 8.67 6.48 -6.25
C THR A 37 9.92 6.41 -7.11
N ARG A 38 10.96 7.18 -6.78
CA ARG A 38 12.25 7.17 -7.51
C ARG A 38 12.89 5.78 -7.51
N THR A 39 12.86 5.08 -6.38
CA THR A 39 13.39 3.71 -6.24
C THR A 39 12.60 2.72 -7.10
N ALA A 40 11.26 2.82 -7.07
CA ALA A 40 10.38 1.98 -7.87
C ALA A 40 10.57 2.19 -9.37
N LEU A 41 10.74 3.45 -9.82
CA LEU A 41 11.02 3.78 -11.23
C LEU A 41 12.29 3.09 -11.73
N GLU A 42 13.34 3.03 -10.92
CA GLU A 42 14.57 2.32 -11.30
C GLU A 42 14.38 0.80 -11.35
N LEU A 43 13.63 0.21 -10.40
CA LEU A 43 13.29 -1.21 -10.45
C LEU A 43 12.48 -1.56 -11.71
N VAL A 44 11.56 -0.70 -12.14
CA VAL A 44 10.82 -0.84 -13.41
C VAL A 44 11.77 -0.70 -14.59
N TRP A 45 12.67 0.31 -14.57
CA TRP A 45 13.65 0.54 -15.64
C TRP A 45 14.57 -0.66 -15.87
N LEU A 46 15.01 -1.33 -14.81
CA LEU A 46 15.82 -2.54 -14.89
C LEU A 46 15.11 -3.70 -15.61
N ARG A 47 13.79 -3.66 -15.68
CA ARG A 47 12.96 -4.67 -16.35
C ARG A 47 12.46 -4.25 -17.74
N ARG A 48 12.75 -3.02 -18.20
CA ARG A 48 12.21 -2.43 -19.44
C ARG A 48 12.39 -3.28 -20.71
N LYS A 49 13.41 -4.12 -20.76
CA LYS A 49 13.61 -5.06 -21.89
C LYS A 49 12.75 -6.33 -21.82
N ARG A 50 12.12 -6.58 -20.68
CA ARG A 50 11.32 -7.79 -20.40
C ARG A 50 9.83 -7.50 -20.26
N ILE A 51 9.46 -6.24 -20.23
CA ILE A 51 8.09 -5.76 -20.08
C ILE A 51 7.76 -4.77 -21.21
N ALA A 52 6.49 -4.70 -21.56
CA ALA A 52 5.99 -3.76 -22.56
C ALA A 52 5.43 -2.48 -21.94
N LYS A 53 4.96 -2.55 -20.70
CA LYS A 53 4.27 -1.45 -20.02
C LYS A 53 4.33 -1.59 -18.50
N CYS A 54 4.08 -0.48 -17.81
CA CYS A 54 3.88 -0.43 -16.37
C CYS A 54 2.47 0.07 -16.04
N VAL A 55 1.75 -0.64 -15.19
CA VAL A 55 0.50 -0.18 -14.59
C VAL A 55 0.78 0.20 -13.15
N TRP A 56 0.57 1.48 -12.83
CA TRP A 56 0.81 2.06 -11.52
C TRP A 56 -0.52 2.37 -10.85
N CYS A 57 -0.84 1.62 -9.80
CA CYS A 57 -2.05 1.80 -9.01
C CYS A 57 -1.72 2.62 -7.76
N CYS A 58 -2.33 3.77 -7.60
CA CYS A 58 -2.14 4.66 -6.44
C CYS A 58 -3.50 5.24 -5.99
N PRO A 59 -3.61 5.87 -4.82
CA PRO A 59 -4.78 6.66 -4.48
C PRO A 59 -5.10 7.70 -5.56
N VAL A 60 -6.39 7.94 -5.82
CA VAL A 60 -6.81 8.91 -6.86
C VAL A 60 -6.17 10.28 -6.65
N SER A 61 -6.05 10.71 -5.40
CA SER A 61 -5.43 11.99 -5.03
C SER A 61 -3.94 12.09 -5.38
N LEU A 62 -3.25 10.95 -5.57
CA LEU A 62 -1.81 10.89 -5.87
C LEU A 62 -1.51 10.66 -7.35
N MET A 63 -2.52 10.48 -8.20
CA MET A 63 -2.30 10.17 -9.63
C MET A 63 -1.49 11.26 -10.34
N GLU A 64 -1.83 12.53 -10.13
CA GLU A 64 -1.11 13.67 -10.73
C GLU A 64 0.31 13.82 -10.16
N GLU A 65 0.50 13.56 -8.87
CA GLU A 65 1.81 13.55 -8.24
C GLU A 65 2.69 12.44 -8.81
N THR A 66 2.13 11.23 -8.94
CA THR A 66 2.81 10.10 -9.56
C THR A 66 3.26 10.42 -10.98
N LYS A 67 2.40 11.05 -11.78
CA LYS A 67 2.74 11.53 -13.13
C LYS A 67 3.91 12.52 -13.10
N ARG A 68 3.85 13.52 -12.23
CA ARG A 68 4.93 14.50 -12.07
C ARG A 68 6.25 13.86 -11.65
N GLU A 69 6.24 12.91 -10.76
CA GLU A 69 7.42 12.18 -10.31
C GLU A 69 8.01 11.31 -11.44
N ILE A 70 7.18 10.67 -12.27
CA ILE A 70 7.65 9.94 -13.46
C ILE A 70 8.37 10.91 -14.41
N LEU A 71 7.77 12.04 -14.74
CA LEU A 71 8.36 13.05 -15.62
C LEU A 71 9.64 13.65 -15.04
N ARG A 72 9.69 13.87 -13.74
CA ARG A 72 10.84 14.42 -13.02
C ARG A 72 12.05 13.49 -13.04
N HIS A 73 11.82 12.19 -12.88
CA HIS A 73 12.88 11.21 -12.67
C HIS A 73 13.23 10.40 -13.92
N THR A 74 12.51 10.60 -15.01
CA THR A 74 12.73 9.88 -16.27
C THR A 74 12.77 10.84 -17.47
N SER A 75 13.28 10.37 -18.59
CA SER A 75 13.20 11.09 -19.86
C SER A 75 11.88 10.87 -20.61
N CYS A 76 10.85 10.33 -19.93
CA CYS A 76 9.53 10.16 -20.51
C CYS A 76 8.87 11.51 -20.84
N LEU A 77 8.09 11.52 -21.90
CA LEU A 77 7.23 12.63 -22.25
C LEU A 77 5.82 12.45 -21.67
N ASP A 78 5.05 13.49 -21.63
CA ASP A 78 3.64 13.44 -21.19
C ASP A 78 2.82 12.42 -21.97
N THR A 79 3.11 12.25 -23.24
CA THR A 79 2.49 11.27 -24.14
C THR A 79 2.79 9.81 -23.79
N ASP A 80 3.87 9.55 -23.06
CA ASP A 80 4.22 8.20 -22.59
C ASP A 80 3.42 7.76 -21.37
N ILE A 81 2.61 8.69 -20.80
CA ILE A 81 1.87 8.47 -19.57
C ILE A 81 0.37 8.63 -19.83
N HIS A 82 -0.38 7.57 -19.58
CA HIS A 82 -1.85 7.59 -19.69
C HIS A 82 -2.51 7.40 -18.32
N MET A 83 -3.41 8.32 -17.98
CA MET A 83 -4.20 8.25 -16.75
C MET A 83 -5.54 7.58 -17.02
N ILE A 84 -5.77 6.42 -16.40
CA ILE A 84 -7.01 5.65 -16.56
C ILE A 84 -8.04 6.14 -15.55
N GLY A 85 -9.15 6.67 -16.05
CA GLY A 85 -10.26 7.17 -15.25
C GLY A 85 -11.61 6.54 -15.64
N PRO A 86 -12.70 6.93 -14.94
CA PRO A 86 -14.04 6.37 -15.18
C PRO A 86 -14.58 6.58 -16.59
N ARG A 87 -14.03 7.55 -17.32
CA ARG A 87 -14.41 7.86 -18.71
C ARG A 87 -13.57 7.12 -19.75
N THR A 88 -12.45 6.52 -19.35
CA THR A 88 -11.57 5.77 -20.26
C THR A 88 -12.31 4.58 -20.84
N ARG A 89 -12.22 4.40 -22.15
CA ARG A 89 -12.74 3.22 -22.87
C ARG A 89 -11.56 2.41 -23.41
N GLU A 90 -11.68 1.10 -23.47
CA GLU A 90 -10.62 0.19 -23.94
C GLU A 90 -10.05 0.64 -25.30
N LYS A 91 -10.90 0.89 -26.28
CA LYS A 91 -10.50 1.34 -27.62
C LYS A 91 -9.75 2.68 -27.67
N ASN A 92 -9.79 3.44 -26.59
CA ASN A 92 -9.14 4.76 -26.48
C ASN A 92 -7.90 4.75 -25.59
N VAL A 93 -7.47 3.56 -25.13
CA VAL A 93 -6.21 3.42 -24.35
C VAL A 93 -5.05 3.49 -25.32
N PRO A 94 -4.20 4.53 -25.23
CA PRO A 94 -3.05 4.65 -26.10
C PRO A 94 -1.99 3.58 -25.76
N GLN A 95 -1.10 3.32 -26.69
CA GLN A 95 0.08 2.49 -26.46
C GLN A 95 1.14 3.27 -25.67
N SER A 96 0.79 3.66 -24.45
CA SER A 96 1.69 4.35 -23.52
C SER A 96 2.50 3.35 -22.71
N TRP A 97 3.66 3.80 -22.25
CA TRP A 97 4.51 2.96 -21.41
C TRP A 97 4.01 2.91 -19.96
N TRP A 98 3.47 4.04 -19.48
CA TRP A 98 2.94 4.21 -18.14
C TRP A 98 1.42 4.34 -18.15
N HIS A 99 0.75 3.55 -17.35
CA HIS A 99 -0.68 3.65 -17.12
C HIS A 99 -0.91 3.86 -15.63
N ILE A 100 -1.41 5.02 -15.25
CA ILE A 100 -1.70 5.37 -13.86
C ILE A 100 -3.20 5.21 -13.60
N VAL A 101 -3.57 4.55 -12.52
CA VAL A 101 -4.97 4.28 -12.17
C VAL A 101 -5.22 4.46 -10.68
N GLY A 102 -6.38 5.05 -10.34
CA GLY A 102 -6.81 5.22 -8.95
C GLY A 102 -7.29 3.91 -8.31
N LEU A 103 -6.78 3.60 -7.12
CA LEU A 103 -7.16 2.40 -6.35
C LEU A 103 -8.65 2.36 -6.02
N GLU A 104 -9.27 3.51 -5.76
CA GLU A 104 -10.70 3.64 -5.48
C GLU A 104 -11.53 3.26 -6.71
N SER A 105 -11.05 3.58 -7.91
CA SER A 105 -11.71 3.24 -9.17
C SER A 105 -11.82 1.71 -9.37
N LEU A 106 -10.91 0.95 -8.77
CA LEU A 106 -10.99 -0.51 -8.75
C LEU A 106 -12.16 -1.04 -7.92
N SER A 107 -12.74 -0.25 -7.04
CA SER A 107 -13.96 -0.63 -6.29
C SER A 107 -15.22 -0.11 -6.96
N SER A 108 -15.19 1.12 -7.48
CA SER A 108 -16.35 1.91 -7.89
C SER A 108 -16.67 1.84 -9.39
N SER A 109 -15.69 1.58 -10.27
CA SER A 109 -15.87 1.65 -11.71
C SER A 109 -15.67 0.30 -12.42
N PRO A 110 -16.74 -0.40 -12.84
CA PRO A 110 -16.62 -1.60 -13.67
C PRO A 110 -15.88 -1.36 -14.98
N ARG A 111 -16.01 -0.16 -15.55
CA ARG A 111 -15.34 0.22 -16.79
C ARG A 111 -13.82 0.25 -16.64
N VAL A 112 -13.30 0.87 -15.57
CA VAL A 112 -11.87 0.87 -15.28
C VAL A 112 -11.34 -0.55 -15.10
N VAL A 113 -12.11 -1.41 -14.43
CA VAL A 113 -11.74 -2.81 -14.25
C VAL A 113 -11.69 -3.55 -15.57
N TYR A 114 -12.64 -3.32 -16.47
CA TYR A 114 -12.66 -3.91 -17.80
C TYR A 114 -11.45 -3.47 -18.65
N VAL A 115 -11.14 -2.16 -18.62
CA VAL A 115 -9.94 -1.62 -19.29
C VAL A 115 -8.66 -2.26 -18.75
N LEU A 116 -8.54 -2.42 -17.46
CA LEU A 116 -7.35 -3.05 -16.84
C LEU A 116 -7.30 -4.56 -17.15
N ASP A 117 -8.45 -5.20 -17.27
CA ASP A 117 -8.51 -6.63 -17.59
C ASP A 117 -7.98 -6.95 -18.99
N SER A 118 -8.22 -6.05 -19.95
CA SER A 118 -7.66 -6.15 -21.32
C SER A 118 -6.22 -5.66 -21.40
N LEU A 119 -5.82 -4.70 -20.54
CA LEU A 119 -4.49 -4.09 -20.58
C LEU A 119 -3.42 -4.94 -19.90
N ILE A 120 -3.76 -5.59 -18.78
CA ILE A 120 -2.79 -6.31 -17.92
C ILE A 120 -2.56 -7.72 -18.44
N ASP A 121 -1.31 -8.02 -18.75
CA ASP A 121 -0.84 -9.29 -19.33
C ASP A 121 0.56 -9.67 -18.77
N GLY A 122 1.17 -10.72 -19.34
CA GLY A 122 2.51 -11.17 -18.99
C GLY A 122 3.64 -10.18 -19.32
N GLY A 123 3.38 -9.15 -20.13
CA GLY A 123 4.31 -8.06 -20.43
C GLY A 123 4.15 -6.83 -19.51
N THR A 124 3.33 -6.92 -18.47
CA THR A 124 3.04 -5.81 -17.57
C THR A 124 3.88 -5.86 -16.30
N PHE A 125 4.43 -4.72 -15.87
CA PHE A 125 4.90 -4.52 -14.50
C PHE A 125 3.79 -3.85 -13.69
N LEU A 126 3.35 -4.46 -12.60
CA LEU A 126 2.27 -3.95 -11.78
C LEU A 126 2.80 -3.37 -10.47
N VAL A 127 2.58 -2.07 -10.26
CA VAL A 127 2.96 -1.35 -9.04
C VAL A 127 1.70 -0.99 -8.26
N VAL A 128 1.71 -1.21 -6.95
CA VAL A 128 0.66 -0.73 -6.04
C VAL A 128 1.31 0.20 -5.02
N ASP A 129 1.05 1.48 -5.18
CA ASP A 129 1.46 2.51 -4.24
C ASP A 129 0.42 2.67 -3.12
N GLU A 130 0.88 3.02 -1.93
CA GLU A 130 0.09 2.96 -0.69
C GLU A 130 -0.62 1.61 -0.52
N SER A 131 0.17 0.53 -0.48
CA SER A 131 -0.34 -0.85 -0.46
C SER A 131 -1.22 -1.18 0.76
N THR A 132 -1.26 -0.32 1.77
CA THR A 132 -2.23 -0.39 2.88
C THR A 132 -3.69 -0.34 2.40
N TYR A 133 -3.96 0.25 1.22
CA TYR A 133 -5.28 0.23 0.60
C TYR A 133 -5.76 -1.19 0.21
N ILE A 134 -4.85 -2.16 0.12
CA ILE A 134 -5.17 -3.56 -0.22
C ILE A 134 -5.08 -4.53 0.96
N LYS A 135 -4.95 -4.05 2.19
CA LYS A 135 -4.90 -4.89 3.41
C LYS A 135 -6.18 -5.71 3.64
N GLY A 136 -7.32 -5.22 3.21
CA GLY A 136 -8.61 -5.87 3.37
C GLY A 136 -8.95 -6.83 2.23
N ARG A 137 -8.79 -8.15 2.42
CA ARG A 137 -9.02 -9.16 1.38
C ARG A 137 -10.46 -9.19 0.83
N ARG A 138 -11.46 -8.81 1.63
CA ARG A 138 -12.88 -8.76 1.20
C ARG A 138 -13.17 -7.57 0.28
N ALA A 139 -12.34 -6.55 0.27
CA ALA A 139 -12.53 -5.37 -0.58
C ALA A 139 -12.45 -5.73 -2.07
N LYS A 140 -13.36 -5.16 -2.87
CA LYS A 140 -13.42 -5.41 -4.32
C LYS A 140 -12.08 -5.09 -5.00
N ARG A 141 -11.45 -3.96 -4.65
CA ARG A 141 -10.14 -3.53 -5.20
C ARG A 141 -9.04 -4.56 -4.92
N THR A 142 -8.96 -5.09 -3.68
CA THR A 142 -7.96 -6.07 -3.29
C THR A 142 -8.09 -7.35 -4.10
N ARG A 143 -9.30 -7.91 -4.20
CA ARG A 143 -9.55 -9.12 -5.00
C ARG A 143 -9.21 -8.94 -6.47
N ARG A 144 -9.51 -7.76 -7.04
CA ARG A 144 -9.19 -7.42 -8.43
C ARG A 144 -7.70 -7.31 -8.64
N LEU A 145 -6.97 -6.65 -7.74
CA LEU A 145 -5.51 -6.53 -7.83
C LEU A 145 -4.80 -7.87 -7.66
N ILE A 146 -5.22 -8.73 -6.75
CA ILE A 146 -4.68 -10.09 -6.63
C ILE A 146 -4.88 -10.86 -7.94
N ARG A 147 -6.09 -10.78 -8.56
CA ARG A 147 -6.37 -11.41 -9.86
C ARG A 147 -5.46 -10.85 -10.97
N PHE A 148 -5.27 -9.53 -11.03
CA PHE A 148 -4.37 -8.91 -12.00
C PHE A 148 -2.91 -9.30 -11.74
N GLY A 149 -2.50 -9.29 -10.48
CA GLY A 149 -1.15 -9.70 -10.08
C GLY A 149 -0.81 -11.13 -10.50
N ALA A 150 -1.77 -12.05 -10.44
CA ALA A 150 -1.56 -13.43 -10.89
C ALA A 150 -1.22 -13.56 -12.40
N ARG A 151 -1.55 -12.55 -13.21
CA ARG A 151 -1.27 -12.50 -14.66
C ARG A 151 0.05 -11.82 -15.00
N THR A 152 0.71 -11.17 -14.02
CA THR A 152 1.93 -10.41 -14.24
C THR A 152 3.11 -11.05 -13.54
N PRO A 153 4.28 -11.16 -14.20
CA PRO A 153 5.47 -11.71 -13.58
C PRO A 153 6.15 -10.74 -12.61
N TYR A 154 5.96 -9.43 -12.78
CA TYR A 154 6.62 -8.38 -12.00
C TYR A 154 5.61 -7.58 -11.20
N ARG A 155 5.78 -7.56 -9.88
CA ARG A 155 4.89 -6.87 -8.93
C ARG A 155 5.70 -6.15 -7.86
N LEU A 156 5.29 -4.94 -7.55
CA LEU A 156 5.93 -4.11 -6.52
C LEU A 156 4.85 -3.43 -5.68
N ILE A 157 5.04 -3.44 -4.37
CA ILE A 157 4.21 -2.66 -3.45
C ILE A 157 5.04 -1.60 -2.75
N LEU A 158 4.44 -0.45 -2.50
CA LEU A 158 5.07 0.69 -1.84
C LEU A 158 4.18 1.13 -0.68
N THR A 159 4.77 1.36 0.49
CA THR A 159 4.10 2.02 1.62
C THR A 159 5.11 2.49 2.66
N GLY A 160 4.78 3.54 3.41
CA GLY A 160 5.53 3.94 4.61
C GLY A 160 5.06 3.23 5.87
N THR A 161 3.84 2.69 5.87
CA THR A 161 3.19 2.12 7.07
C THR A 161 2.56 0.78 6.74
N PRO A 162 3.35 -0.30 6.57
CA PRO A 162 2.83 -1.59 6.10
C PRO A 162 1.85 -2.25 7.08
N ILE A 163 1.97 -1.95 8.37
CA ILE A 163 1.11 -2.44 9.45
C ILE A 163 0.44 -1.24 10.11
N GLN A 164 -0.88 -1.24 10.20
CA GLN A 164 -1.67 -0.18 10.85
C GLN A 164 -2.51 -0.70 12.01
N GLN A 165 -3.11 -1.88 11.87
CA GLN A 165 -3.99 -2.48 12.88
C GLN A 165 -3.40 -3.76 13.47
N GLY A 166 -2.66 -4.53 12.67
CA GLY A 166 -2.05 -5.77 13.12
C GLY A 166 -1.29 -6.45 11.99
N ILE A 167 -0.62 -7.54 12.33
CA ILE A 167 0.20 -8.34 11.41
C ILE A 167 -0.61 -8.86 10.21
N GLU A 168 -1.92 -8.99 10.36
CA GLU A 168 -2.83 -9.40 9.30
C GLU A 168 -2.85 -8.44 8.11
N ASP A 169 -2.50 -7.17 8.33
CA ASP A 169 -2.40 -6.18 7.28
C ASP A 169 -1.34 -6.58 6.24
N LEU A 170 -0.33 -7.37 6.63
CA LEU A 170 0.70 -7.87 5.72
C LEU A 170 0.21 -9.03 4.85
N TYR A 171 -0.75 -9.82 5.32
CA TYR A 171 -1.16 -11.04 4.60
C TYR A 171 -1.55 -10.76 3.15
N THR A 172 -2.50 -9.86 2.93
CA THR A 172 -2.98 -9.53 1.58
C THR A 172 -1.97 -8.77 0.74
N GLN A 173 -1.10 -7.99 1.37
CA GLN A 173 0.00 -7.33 0.69
C GLN A 173 1.01 -8.36 0.15
N MET A 174 1.37 -9.36 0.96
CA MET A 174 2.25 -10.44 0.53
C MET A 174 1.54 -11.39 -0.45
N GLU A 175 0.25 -11.70 -0.25
CA GLU A 175 -0.55 -12.49 -1.21
C GLU A 175 -0.59 -11.85 -2.60
N PHE A 176 -0.68 -10.52 -2.68
CA PHE A 176 -0.58 -9.79 -3.95
C PHE A 176 0.79 -10.00 -4.61
N LEU A 177 1.87 -9.98 -3.86
CA LEU A 177 3.22 -10.23 -4.38
C LEU A 177 3.37 -11.69 -4.81
N SER A 178 3.06 -12.61 -3.92
CA SER A 178 2.99 -14.05 -4.22
C SER A 178 2.31 -14.78 -3.04
N PRO A 179 1.33 -15.64 -3.30
CA PRO A 179 0.71 -16.44 -2.25
C PRO A 179 1.71 -17.41 -1.57
N LEU A 180 2.84 -17.69 -2.22
CA LEU A 180 3.87 -18.59 -1.70
C LEU A 180 4.79 -17.94 -0.66
N ILE A 181 4.83 -16.59 -0.55
CA ILE A 181 5.74 -15.91 0.39
C ILE A 181 5.44 -16.30 1.83
N LEU A 182 4.20 -16.23 2.24
CA LEU A 182 3.79 -16.60 3.60
C LEU A 182 3.42 -18.09 3.72
N GLY A 183 3.25 -18.81 2.61
CA GLY A 183 2.96 -20.23 2.61
C GLY A 183 1.57 -20.64 3.14
N TYR A 184 0.73 -19.67 3.50
CA TYR A 184 -0.61 -19.90 4.04
C TYR A 184 -1.69 -19.61 3.03
N THR A 185 -2.32 -20.63 2.53
CA THR A 185 -3.57 -20.54 1.78
C THR A 185 -4.54 -21.59 2.31
N PRO A 186 -5.66 -21.21 2.88
CA PRO A 186 -6.33 -19.89 2.86
C PRO A 186 -5.95 -18.97 4.06
N ARG A 187 -6.36 -17.69 4.00
CA ARG A 187 -6.09 -16.66 5.02
C ARG A 187 -6.40 -17.09 6.47
N HIS A 188 -7.44 -17.86 6.70
CA HIS A 188 -7.80 -18.31 8.07
C HIS A 188 -6.69 -19.17 8.68
N ALA A 189 -5.91 -19.91 7.88
CA ALA A 189 -4.78 -20.66 8.39
C ALA A 189 -3.68 -19.70 8.90
N PHE A 190 -3.42 -18.59 8.18
CA PHE A 190 -2.54 -17.53 8.66
C PHE A 190 -3.09 -16.86 9.93
N GLN A 191 -4.38 -16.51 9.95
CA GLN A 191 -5.02 -15.93 11.14
C GLN A 191 -4.95 -16.87 12.34
N SER A 192 -5.17 -18.17 12.15
CA SER A 192 -5.07 -19.17 13.23
C SER A 192 -3.65 -19.31 13.75
N ALA A 193 -2.63 -19.16 12.89
CA ALA A 193 -1.23 -19.20 13.30
C ALA A 193 -0.79 -17.94 14.09
N PHE A 194 -1.48 -16.81 13.91
CA PHE A 194 -1.15 -15.52 14.55
C PHE A 194 -2.20 -15.02 15.53
N ALA A 195 -3.43 -15.52 15.48
CA ALA A 195 -4.48 -15.15 16.42
C ALA A 195 -4.16 -15.74 17.78
N VAL A 196 -3.61 -14.93 18.65
CA VAL A 196 -3.75 -15.15 20.09
C VAL A 196 -5.25 -14.98 20.36
N PHE A 197 -5.99 -16.08 20.36
CA PHE A 197 -7.35 -16.08 20.87
C PHE A 197 -7.27 -15.71 22.35
N GLN A 198 -7.62 -14.48 22.68
CA GLN A 198 -8.08 -14.13 24.01
C GLN A 198 -9.46 -14.78 24.19
N ALA A 199 -9.46 -16.11 24.31
CA ALA A 199 -10.61 -16.84 24.82
C ALA A 199 -10.28 -17.22 26.27
N PRO A 200 -11.17 -16.92 27.24
CA PRO A 200 -10.99 -17.42 28.57
C PRO A 200 -11.10 -18.95 28.53
N LYS A 201 -9.97 -19.63 28.79
CA LYS A 201 -9.90 -21.06 29.09
C LYS A 201 -10.33 -22.06 27.99
N ARG A 202 -9.50 -22.23 26.98
CA ARG A 202 -9.24 -23.55 26.38
C ARG A 202 -7.82 -23.59 25.84
N THR A 203 -6.99 -24.37 26.48
CA THR A 203 -5.62 -24.73 26.15
C THR A 203 -5.61 -25.51 24.83
N PHE A 204 -5.29 -24.85 23.75
CA PHE A 204 -4.66 -25.46 22.59
C PHE A 204 -3.40 -24.65 22.32
N SER A 205 -2.26 -25.23 22.60
CA SER A 205 -0.96 -24.72 22.18
C SER A 205 -0.82 -24.93 20.67
N VAL A 206 -1.39 -24.02 19.90
CA VAL A 206 -0.90 -23.79 18.54
C VAL A 206 0.35 -22.92 18.74
N GLU A 207 1.51 -23.40 18.32
CA GLU A 207 2.72 -22.58 18.24
C GLU A 207 2.38 -21.37 17.40
N SER A 208 2.09 -20.25 18.06
CA SER A 208 1.82 -18.99 17.40
C SER A 208 3.14 -18.52 16.80
N MET A 209 3.21 -18.46 15.48
CA MET A 209 4.34 -17.89 14.76
C MET A 209 4.60 -16.48 15.29
N SER A 210 5.78 -16.20 15.77
CA SER A 210 6.13 -14.89 16.31
C SER A 210 6.18 -13.85 15.21
N ILE A 211 5.96 -12.56 15.53
CA ILE A 211 6.15 -11.44 14.59
C ILE A 211 7.53 -11.52 13.94
N GLY A 212 8.55 -11.93 14.71
CA GLY A 212 9.92 -12.13 14.22
C GLY A 212 10.05 -13.18 13.11
N GLU A 213 9.24 -14.24 13.15
CA GLU A 213 9.21 -15.24 12.08
C GLU A 213 8.59 -14.72 10.80
N VAL A 214 7.48 -13.98 10.88
CA VAL A 214 6.92 -13.31 9.70
C VAL A 214 7.94 -12.36 9.10
N CYS A 215 8.58 -11.53 9.91
CA CYS A 215 9.61 -10.61 9.45
C CYS A 215 10.76 -11.36 8.75
N ARG A 216 11.16 -12.52 9.26
CA ARG A 216 12.20 -13.35 8.65
C ARG A 216 11.76 -13.93 7.30
N ILE A 217 10.53 -14.40 7.20
CA ILE A 217 9.96 -14.95 5.95
C ILE A 217 9.86 -13.89 4.87
N ILE A 218 9.40 -12.70 5.21
CA ILE A 218 9.23 -11.61 4.23
C ILE A 218 10.52 -10.84 3.92
N ALA A 219 11.53 -10.92 4.81
CA ALA A 219 12.78 -10.16 4.71
C ALA A 219 13.46 -10.21 3.33
N PRO A 220 13.52 -11.37 2.62
CA PRO A 220 14.11 -11.42 1.28
C PRO A 220 13.41 -10.52 0.26
N TYR A 221 12.11 -10.30 0.42
CA TYR A 221 11.25 -9.58 -0.53
C TYR A 221 11.01 -8.12 -0.14
N VAL A 222 11.45 -7.70 1.03
CA VAL A 222 11.15 -6.38 1.60
C VAL A 222 12.43 -5.57 1.77
N TYR A 223 12.43 -4.32 1.34
CA TYR A 223 13.40 -3.32 1.79
C TYR A 223 12.68 -2.30 2.67
N GLN A 224 13.20 -2.12 3.87
CA GLN A 224 12.65 -1.20 4.85
C GLN A 224 13.71 -0.16 5.25
N VAL A 225 13.30 1.10 5.36
CA VAL A 225 14.15 2.19 5.87
C VAL A 225 13.27 3.30 6.45
N SER A 226 13.68 3.83 7.59
CA SER A 226 13.07 5.02 8.19
C SER A 226 13.74 6.30 7.70
N LYS A 227 13.07 7.45 7.90
CA LYS A 227 13.70 8.76 7.65
C LYS A 227 14.92 9.00 8.51
N GLU A 228 14.86 8.56 9.76
CA GLU A 228 15.92 8.77 10.75
C GLU A 228 17.21 8.02 10.37
N ASP A 229 17.06 6.85 9.71
CA ASP A 229 18.20 6.05 9.26
C ASP A 229 18.90 6.61 8.02
N CYS A 230 18.18 7.33 7.16
CA CYS A 230 18.70 7.70 5.84
C CYS A 230 18.82 9.21 5.58
N LEU A 231 18.24 10.06 6.42
CA LEU A 231 18.24 11.51 6.24
C LEU A 231 18.72 12.21 7.54
N LYS A 232 19.69 13.09 7.39
CA LYS A 232 20.09 13.99 8.48
C LYS A 232 19.09 15.13 8.59
N LEU A 233 18.02 14.92 9.34
CA LEU A 233 16.97 15.91 9.57
C LEU A 233 17.20 16.64 10.88
N PRO A 234 16.81 17.92 11.00
CA PRO A 234 16.77 18.60 12.27
C PRO A 234 15.75 17.92 13.21
N PRO A 235 15.91 18.04 14.54
CA PRO A 235 14.97 17.45 15.47
C PRO A 235 13.55 17.97 15.23
N LYS A 236 12.57 17.10 15.44
CA LYS A 236 11.15 17.46 15.34
C LYS A 236 10.80 18.46 16.43
N MET A 237 10.27 19.61 16.05
CA MET A 237 9.74 20.61 16.98
C MET A 237 8.22 20.48 17.04
N TYR A 238 7.69 20.29 18.24
CA TYR A 238 6.24 20.24 18.48
C TYR A 238 5.77 21.55 19.08
N ARG A 239 4.82 22.22 18.45
CA ARG A 239 4.17 23.41 18.98
C ARG A 239 2.69 23.14 19.19
N ARG A 240 2.24 23.30 20.43
CA ARG A 240 0.82 23.22 20.74
C ARG A 240 0.18 24.58 20.45
N ILE A 241 -0.79 24.60 19.56
CA ILE A 241 -1.62 25.76 19.27
C ILE A 241 -2.99 25.50 19.88
N LEU A 242 -3.37 26.33 20.83
CA LEU A 242 -4.69 26.26 21.45
C LEU A 242 -5.66 27.12 20.63
N CYS A 243 -6.68 26.49 20.07
CA CYS A 243 -7.77 27.18 19.39
C CYS A 243 -9.00 27.19 20.29
N ARG A 244 -9.67 28.34 20.40
CA ARG A 244 -10.95 28.44 21.11
C ARG A 244 -12.07 28.05 20.14
N PHE A 245 -13.02 27.30 20.66
CA PHE A 245 -14.25 27.03 19.94
C PHE A 245 -15.09 28.33 19.79
N SER A 246 -15.85 28.44 18.72
CA SER A 246 -16.93 29.42 18.64
C SER A 246 -18.01 29.08 19.69
N GLU A 247 -18.90 30.01 19.97
CA GLU A 247 -20.02 29.79 20.91
C GLU A 247 -20.89 28.62 20.45
N GLU A 248 -21.18 28.55 19.17
CA GLU A 248 -21.95 27.46 18.57
C GLU A 248 -21.24 26.10 18.70
N GLN A 249 -19.93 26.04 18.41
CA GLN A 249 -19.12 24.83 18.58
C GLN A 249 -19.04 24.42 20.05
N THR A 250 -18.91 25.39 20.96
CA THR A 250 -18.87 25.11 22.40
C THR A 250 -20.19 24.50 22.88
N THR A 251 -21.32 25.08 22.46
CA THR A 251 -22.66 24.58 22.79
C THR A 251 -22.85 23.14 22.27
N LEU A 252 -22.51 22.91 21.01
CA LEU A 252 -22.60 21.55 20.42
C LEU A 252 -21.70 20.55 21.14
N TYR A 253 -20.45 20.95 21.43
CA TYR A 253 -19.49 20.09 22.15
C TYR A 253 -20.00 19.71 23.54
N GLN A 254 -20.54 20.69 24.29
CA GLN A 254 -21.08 20.44 25.64
C GLN A 254 -22.31 19.53 25.59
N ALA A 255 -23.19 19.69 24.62
CA ALA A 255 -24.35 18.85 24.43
C ALA A 255 -23.97 17.39 24.10
N VAL A 256 -23.00 17.18 23.19
CA VAL A 256 -22.48 15.85 22.83
C VAL A 256 -21.77 15.22 24.03
N LYS A 257 -20.96 16.00 24.75
CA LYS A 257 -20.25 15.53 25.95
C LYS A 257 -21.21 15.08 27.06
N ALA A 258 -22.23 15.89 27.35
CA ALA A 258 -23.24 15.55 28.35
C ALA A 258 -23.95 14.26 28.00
N ARG A 259 -24.44 14.12 26.74
CA ARG A 259 -25.09 12.91 26.27
C ARG A 259 -24.19 11.67 26.36
N PHE A 260 -22.90 11.81 25.99
CA PHE A 260 -21.93 10.72 26.08
C PHE A 260 -21.67 10.28 27.53
N LEU A 261 -21.63 11.23 28.48
CA LEU A 261 -21.46 10.94 29.89
C LEU A 261 -22.71 10.24 30.47
N ASP A 262 -23.91 10.72 30.10
CA ASP A 262 -25.18 10.08 30.50
C ASP A 262 -25.27 8.63 29.95
N ASP A 263 -24.86 8.42 28.70
CA ASP A 263 -24.78 7.07 28.11
C ASP A 263 -23.76 6.20 28.87
N LEU A 264 -22.58 6.72 29.22
CA LEU A 264 -21.56 5.98 30.00
C LEU A 264 -22.05 5.61 31.39
N ASP A 265 -22.76 6.51 32.10
CA ASP A 265 -23.30 6.26 33.43
C ASP A 265 -24.43 5.19 33.42
N SER A 266 -25.05 4.96 32.22
CA SER A 266 -26.02 3.93 32.02
C SER A 266 -25.43 2.51 31.90
N TYR A 267 -24.12 2.38 31.65
CA TYR A 267 -23.39 1.11 31.56
C TYR A 267 -22.81 0.72 32.91
N GLY A 268 -23.00 -0.55 33.29
CA GLY A 268 -22.37 -1.10 34.50
C GLY A 268 -20.86 -1.26 34.37
N PRO A 269 -20.12 -1.44 35.47
CA PRO A 269 -18.64 -1.59 35.42
C PRO A 269 -18.14 -2.73 34.52
N SER A 270 -18.95 -3.77 34.28
CA SER A 270 -18.66 -4.88 33.38
C SER A 270 -18.82 -4.53 31.90
N ASP A 271 -19.65 -3.53 31.57
CA ASP A 271 -19.99 -3.17 30.20
C ASP A 271 -19.06 -2.08 29.65
N LEU A 272 -18.51 -1.26 30.54
CA LEU A 272 -17.53 -0.19 30.19
C LEU A 272 -16.27 -0.75 29.54
N SER A 273 -15.80 -1.93 29.92
CA SER A 273 -14.65 -2.58 29.30
C SER A 273 -14.92 -3.03 27.86
N THR A 274 -16.18 -3.24 27.50
CA THR A 274 -16.59 -3.68 26.14
C THR A 274 -16.93 -2.51 25.22
N ALA A 275 -17.30 -1.37 25.80
CA ALA A 275 -17.69 -0.17 25.03
C ALA A 275 -16.51 0.75 24.63
N ILE A 276 -15.35 0.60 25.29
CA ILE A 276 -14.15 1.46 25.05
C ILE A 276 -13.13 0.79 24.12
N PHE A 277 -13.30 -0.50 23.82
CA PHE A 277 -12.47 -1.28 22.89
C PHE A 277 -13.32 -1.87 21.74
#